data_3fc1e5a0429a45308336a692f497c729
#
_entry.id   3fc1e5a0429a45308336a692f497c729
#
_cell.length_a   1.000
_cell.length_b   1.000
_cell.length_c   1.000
_cell.angle_alpha   90.00
_cell.angle_beta   90.00
_cell.angle_gamma   90.00
#
_symmetry.space_group_name_H-M   'P 1'
#
loop_
_entity.id
_entity.type
_entity.pdbx_description
1 polymer ?
#
loop_
_entity_poly.entity_id
_entity_poly.type
_entity_poly.pdbx_seq_one_letter_code
_entity_poly.pdbx_strand_id
1 'polypeptide(L)'
;QVSGVVTEKGRIRARQVVIAGGVWSRTLLRNHGVTFPQLRIVGTVARVEGVTGLPDHPVGTENFSVRPRVDGGHTLTLRNANIAEILPDNIRFLRQFLPRLRDNWREFHLRAGPSFFREARRPRCWSADERTVFEDIRSLDPSPSRQFLRRALANATRAFPAFTNARTTHAWGGMIDVTPDAVPVVDQIPGLPGAIIASGCSGHGFGLGPGLGRLTADTVLARPPVVDPRPFRWSRFDR
;
A
#
# COMPACT_ATOMS: atom_id res chain seq x y z
N GLN A 1 -11.18 18.58 -17.05
CA GLN A 1 -12.18 17.49 -16.99
C GLN A 1 -11.62 16.25 -17.66
N VAL A 2 -11.86 15.08 -17.06
CA VAL A 2 -11.47 13.78 -17.63
C VAL A 2 -12.35 13.49 -18.85
N SER A 3 -11.73 12.95 -19.90
CA SER A 3 -12.40 12.47 -21.12
C SER A 3 -12.12 10.99 -21.42
N GLY A 4 -11.27 10.37 -20.63
CA GLY A 4 -10.87 8.97 -20.77
C GLY A 4 -9.47 8.71 -20.25
N VAL A 5 -8.88 7.60 -20.67
CA VAL A 5 -7.51 7.21 -20.37
C VAL A 5 -6.74 6.89 -21.64
N VAL A 6 -5.44 7.15 -21.61
CA VAL A 6 -4.50 6.73 -22.66
C VAL A 6 -3.66 5.59 -22.10
N THR A 7 -3.59 4.53 -22.87
CA THR A 7 -2.81 3.33 -22.53
C THR A 7 -1.91 2.97 -23.70
N GLU A 8 -0.95 2.11 -23.50
CA GLU A 8 -0.13 1.54 -24.57
C GLU A 8 -0.94 0.78 -25.67
N LYS A 9 -2.20 0.41 -25.34
CA LYS A 9 -3.13 -0.25 -26.28
C LYS A 9 -4.09 0.72 -26.95
N GLY A 10 -3.94 2.03 -26.70
CA GLY A 10 -4.76 3.08 -27.30
C GLY A 10 -5.57 3.87 -26.27
N ARG A 11 -6.45 4.72 -26.79
CA ARG A 11 -7.32 5.61 -26.01
C ARG A 11 -8.66 4.95 -25.71
N ILE A 12 -9.08 5.04 -24.45
CA ILE A 12 -10.40 4.61 -23.98
C ILE A 12 -11.15 5.85 -23.55
N ARG A 13 -12.26 6.19 -24.23
CA ARG A 13 -13.12 7.31 -23.85
C ARG A 13 -13.99 6.93 -22.67
N ALA A 14 -14.05 7.79 -21.64
CA ALA A 14 -14.90 7.59 -20.47
C ALA A 14 -15.30 8.95 -19.88
N ARG A 15 -16.51 9.03 -19.36
CA ARG A 15 -17.00 10.23 -18.65
C ARG A 15 -16.41 10.33 -17.26
N GLN A 16 -16.10 9.18 -16.65
CA GLN A 16 -15.51 9.09 -15.33
C GLN A 16 -14.39 8.04 -15.35
N VAL A 17 -13.37 8.26 -14.52
CA VAL A 17 -12.23 7.36 -14.36
C VAL A 17 -11.98 7.14 -12.87
N VAL A 18 -11.90 5.88 -12.46
CA VAL A 18 -11.52 5.51 -11.09
C VAL A 18 -10.02 5.23 -11.04
N ILE A 19 -9.32 5.94 -10.18
CA ILE A 19 -7.91 5.73 -9.91
C ILE A 19 -7.77 4.83 -8.69
N ALA A 20 -7.53 3.54 -8.93
CA ALA A 20 -7.32 2.50 -7.92
C ALA A 20 -5.89 1.93 -8.00
N GLY A 21 -4.92 2.80 -8.24
CA GLY A 21 -3.53 2.44 -8.55
C GLY A 21 -2.65 2.09 -7.34
N GLY A 22 -3.22 2.01 -6.12
CA GLY A 22 -2.43 1.77 -4.90
C GLY A 22 -1.26 2.74 -4.79
N VAL A 23 -0.05 2.25 -4.60
CA VAL A 23 1.18 3.08 -4.48
C VAL A 23 1.47 3.95 -5.71
N TRP A 24 0.85 3.65 -6.86
CA TRP A 24 1.01 4.42 -8.09
C TRP A 24 0.04 5.61 -8.20
N SER A 25 -1.02 5.65 -7.38
CA SER A 25 -2.04 6.70 -7.43
C SER A 25 -1.43 8.09 -7.31
N ARG A 26 -0.52 8.28 -6.36
CA ARG A 26 0.19 9.56 -6.19
C ARG A 26 1.00 9.95 -7.43
N THR A 27 1.72 9.00 -8.02
CA THR A 27 2.55 9.26 -9.21
C THR A 27 1.69 9.69 -10.39
N LEU A 28 0.56 9.01 -10.62
CA LEU A 28 -0.38 9.36 -11.67
C LEU A 28 -1.01 10.75 -11.44
N LEU A 29 -1.48 11.00 -10.23
CA LEU A 29 -2.10 12.29 -9.88
C LEU A 29 -1.14 13.47 -10.01
N ARG A 30 0.13 13.26 -9.70
CA ARG A 30 1.17 14.29 -9.85
C ARG A 30 1.31 14.76 -11.31
N ASN A 31 1.14 13.87 -12.29
CA ASN A 31 1.12 14.24 -13.71
C ASN A 31 0.02 15.24 -14.06
N HIS A 32 -1.05 15.24 -13.27
CA HIS A 32 -2.18 16.17 -13.43
C HIS A 32 -2.15 17.35 -12.45
N GLY A 33 -1.00 17.61 -11.81
CA GLY A 33 -0.84 18.71 -10.86
C GLY A 33 -1.51 18.48 -9.50
N VAL A 34 -2.09 17.29 -9.27
CA VAL A 34 -2.81 16.97 -8.03
C VAL A 34 -1.85 16.40 -6.98
N THR A 35 -1.87 16.97 -5.79
CA THR A 35 -1.04 16.52 -4.66
C THR A 35 -1.85 15.60 -3.76
N PHE A 36 -1.53 14.32 -3.77
CA PHE A 36 -2.14 13.31 -2.92
C PHE A 36 -1.16 12.91 -1.81
N PRO A 37 -1.50 13.09 -0.52
CA PRO A 37 -0.60 12.77 0.60
C PRO A 37 -0.53 11.26 0.85
N GLN A 38 0.23 10.58 0.03
CA GLN A 38 0.45 9.16 0.07
C GLN A 38 1.94 8.88 0.11
N LEU A 39 2.36 8.02 1.03
CA LEU A 39 3.70 7.45 1.11
C LEU A 39 3.66 5.96 0.81
N ARG A 40 4.84 5.36 0.73
CA ARG A 40 4.98 3.91 0.52
C ARG A 40 5.94 3.31 1.54
N ILE A 41 5.60 2.12 2.00
CA ILE A 41 6.44 1.31 2.90
C ILE A 41 6.55 -0.09 2.33
N VAL A 42 7.57 -0.84 2.78
CA VAL A 42 7.78 -2.23 2.36
C VAL A 42 7.52 -3.15 3.54
N GLY A 43 6.52 -4.00 3.39
CA GLY A 43 6.28 -5.14 4.26
C GLY A 43 7.11 -6.35 3.82
N THR A 44 7.35 -7.28 4.74
CA THR A 44 8.09 -8.51 4.48
C THR A 44 7.30 -9.71 4.97
N VAL A 45 7.19 -10.71 4.12
CA VAL A 45 6.40 -11.92 4.36
C VAL A 45 7.21 -13.15 3.98
N ALA A 46 7.01 -14.26 4.69
CA ALA A 46 7.59 -15.55 4.36
C ALA A 46 6.55 -16.67 4.30
N ARG A 47 6.77 -17.63 3.44
CA ARG A 47 6.22 -18.98 3.53
C ARG A 47 7.16 -19.82 4.39
N VAL A 48 6.61 -20.48 5.41
CA VAL A 48 7.33 -21.40 6.27
C VAL A 48 6.65 -22.77 6.24
N GLU A 49 7.46 -23.81 6.26
CA GLU A 49 7.05 -25.22 6.28
C GLU A 49 7.69 -25.94 7.47
N GLY A 50 7.25 -27.17 7.74
CA GLY A 50 7.73 -27.97 8.89
C GLY A 50 7.11 -27.54 10.21
N VAL A 51 5.96 -26.86 10.19
CA VAL A 51 5.21 -26.45 11.37
C VAL A 51 3.93 -27.28 11.44
N THR A 52 3.73 -27.95 12.58
CA THR A 52 2.54 -28.79 12.83
C THR A 52 1.93 -28.42 14.17
N GLY A 53 0.62 -28.71 14.33
CA GLY A 53 -0.07 -28.49 15.61
C GLY A 53 -0.46 -27.04 15.89
N LEU A 54 -0.47 -26.17 14.88
CA LEU A 54 -1.07 -24.85 14.98
C LEU A 54 -2.57 -24.93 14.66
N PRO A 55 -3.36 -23.95 15.16
CA PRO A 55 -4.76 -23.81 14.79
C PRO A 55 -4.94 -23.56 13.29
N ASP A 56 -6.08 -24.00 12.73
CA ASP A 56 -6.46 -23.79 11.33
C ASP A 56 -6.96 -22.36 11.04
N HIS A 57 -6.72 -21.42 11.92
CA HIS A 57 -7.07 -20.02 11.78
C HIS A 57 -5.85 -19.10 11.97
N PRO A 58 -5.89 -17.86 11.47
CA PRO A 58 -4.81 -16.92 11.68
C PRO A 58 -4.57 -16.61 13.15
N VAL A 59 -3.30 -16.58 13.55
CA VAL A 59 -2.87 -16.19 14.88
C VAL A 59 -2.04 -14.90 14.78
N GLY A 60 -2.46 -13.87 15.50
CA GLY A 60 -1.74 -12.60 15.61
C GLY A 60 -1.30 -12.33 17.04
N THR A 61 -0.02 -11.99 17.21
CA THR A 61 0.56 -11.52 18.47
C THR A 61 1.05 -10.07 18.28
N GLU A 62 1.61 -9.45 19.31
CA GLU A 62 2.25 -8.14 19.15
C GLU A 62 3.45 -8.18 18.21
N ASN A 63 4.15 -9.31 18.12
CA ASN A 63 5.46 -9.44 17.52
C ASN A 63 5.49 -10.19 16.18
N PHE A 64 4.44 -10.97 15.87
CA PHE A 64 4.32 -11.67 14.60
C PHE A 64 2.88 -12.04 14.30
N SER A 65 2.61 -12.37 13.05
CA SER A 65 1.38 -13.02 12.62
C SER A 65 1.71 -14.27 11.83
N VAL A 66 0.94 -15.32 12.05
CA VAL A 66 1.00 -16.55 11.28
C VAL A 66 -0.39 -16.92 10.77
N ARG A 67 -0.45 -17.43 9.56
CA ARG A 67 -1.70 -17.84 8.91
C ARG A 67 -1.47 -19.15 8.17
N PRO A 68 -2.33 -20.17 8.38
CA PRO A 68 -2.28 -21.40 7.58
C PRO A 68 -2.55 -21.09 6.11
N ARG A 69 -1.99 -21.89 5.21
CA ARG A 69 -2.13 -21.78 3.76
C ARG A 69 -2.90 -22.98 3.23
N VAL A 70 -3.73 -22.76 2.21
CA VAL A 70 -4.49 -23.82 1.55
C VAL A 70 -3.57 -24.84 0.86
N ASP A 71 -2.42 -24.36 0.36
CA ASP A 71 -1.40 -25.17 -0.33
C ASP A 71 -0.36 -25.80 0.62
N GLY A 72 -0.67 -25.86 1.91
CA GLY A 72 0.21 -26.34 2.98
C GLY A 72 1.19 -25.28 3.48
N GLY A 73 1.76 -25.51 4.67
CA GLY A 73 2.63 -24.58 5.35
C GLY A 73 1.90 -23.36 5.90
N HIS A 74 2.66 -22.32 6.24
CA HIS A 74 2.13 -21.12 6.88
C HIS A 74 2.73 -19.86 6.28
N THR A 75 1.96 -18.79 6.25
CA THR A 75 2.46 -17.42 6.00
C THR A 75 2.86 -16.80 7.31
N LEU A 76 4.12 -16.34 7.43
CA LEU A 76 4.67 -15.71 8.63
C LEU A 76 5.13 -14.28 8.29
N THR A 77 4.81 -13.33 9.16
CA THR A 77 5.29 -11.95 9.07
C THR A 77 5.63 -11.38 10.44
N LEU A 78 6.62 -10.50 10.49
CA LEU A 78 6.90 -9.68 11.66
C LEU A 78 5.86 -8.56 11.72
N ARG A 79 5.16 -8.41 12.84
CA ARG A 79 4.22 -7.30 13.03
C ARG A 79 4.95 -6.02 13.43
N ASN A 80 4.31 -4.89 13.13
CA ASN A 80 4.80 -3.57 13.49
C ASN A 80 6.25 -3.34 13.01
N ALA A 81 6.58 -3.85 11.81
CA ALA A 81 7.91 -3.75 11.23
C ALA A 81 7.81 -3.54 9.72
N ASN A 82 7.88 -2.28 9.33
CA ASN A 82 7.84 -1.87 7.93
C ASN A 82 9.09 -1.07 7.60
N ILE A 83 9.63 -1.26 6.40
CA ILE A 83 10.73 -0.44 5.90
C ILE A 83 10.13 0.79 5.23
N ALA A 84 10.44 1.97 5.74
CA ALA A 84 10.15 3.23 5.10
C ALA A 84 11.42 3.76 4.43
N GLU A 85 11.48 3.66 3.10
CA GLU A 85 12.56 4.30 2.34
C GLU A 85 12.40 5.81 2.42
N ILE A 86 13.49 6.51 2.75
CA ILE A 86 13.51 7.97 2.75
C ILE A 86 13.49 8.43 1.29
N LEU A 87 12.42 9.11 0.90
CA LEU A 87 12.15 9.59 -0.44
C LEU A 87 11.81 11.08 -0.39
N PRO A 88 11.88 11.83 -1.51
CA PRO A 88 11.50 13.24 -1.52
C PRO A 88 10.08 13.51 -1.00
N ASP A 89 9.14 12.61 -1.23
CA ASP A 89 7.76 12.75 -0.74
C ASP A 89 7.64 12.58 0.79
N ASN A 90 8.56 11.87 1.45
CA ASN A 90 8.59 11.82 2.92
C ASN A 90 8.88 13.21 3.51
N ILE A 91 9.76 13.98 2.86
CA ILE A 91 10.06 15.37 3.27
C ILE A 91 8.85 16.25 2.96
N ARG A 92 8.28 16.12 1.76
CA ARG A 92 7.11 16.93 1.31
C ARG A 92 5.91 16.77 2.24
N PHE A 93 5.62 15.56 2.67
CA PHE A 93 4.44 15.23 3.50
C PHE A 93 4.76 15.07 4.99
N LEU A 94 5.97 15.45 5.42
CA LEU A 94 6.39 15.26 6.80
C LEU A 94 5.37 15.81 7.80
N ARG A 95 4.84 17.01 7.54
CA ARG A 95 3.86 17.65 8.43
C ARG A 95 2.58 16.82 8.60
N GLN A 96 2.04 16.28 7.50
CA GLN A 96 0.81 15.49 7.54
C GLN A 96 1.02 14.12 8.22
N PHE A 97 2.22 13.53 8.05
CA PHE A 97 2.55 12.22 8.63
C PHE A 97 3.15 12.30 10.04
N LEU A 98 3.48 13.49 10.53
CA LEU A 98 4.12 13.67 11.83
C LEU A 98 3.32 13.09 13.01
N PRO A 99 1.98 13.25 13.10
CA PRO A 99 1.19 12.63 14.18
C PRO A 99 1.38 11.12 14.21
N ARG A 100 1.18 10.44 13.06
CA ARG A 100 1.35 9.00 12.97
C ARG A 100 2.77 8.55 13.23
N LEU A 101 3.76 9.29 12.80
CA LEU A 101 5.16 8.99 13.06
C LEU A 101 5.48 9.09 14.55
N ARG A 102 4.90 10.04 15.27
CA ARG A 102 5.07 10.18 16.74
C ARG A 102 4.45 9.01 17.50
N ASP A 103 3.25 8.59 17.09
CA ASP A 103 2.51 7.52 17.79
C ASP A 103 3.08 6.12 17.49
N ASN A 104 3.61 5.91 16.30
CA ASN A 104 4.01 4.59 15.79
C ASN A 104 5.47 4.55 15.29
N TRP A 105 6.37 5.39 15.78
CA TRP A 105 7.74 5.50 15.28
C TRP A 105 8.52 4.17 15.31
N ARG A 106 8.20 3.28 16.24
CA ARG A 106 8.84 1.96 16.39
C ARG A 106 8.48 0.98 15.26
N GLU A 107 7.39 1.23 14.54
CA GLU A 107 6.95 0.39 13.43
C GLU A 107 7.73 0.67 12.13
N PHE A 108 8.38 1.84 12.05
CA PHE A 108 9.04 2.29 10.83
C PHE A 108 10.55 2.19 10.95
N HIS A 109 11.14 1.31 10.14
CA HIS A 109 12.58 1.21 9.97
C HIS A 109 12.99 2.09 8.78
N LEU A 110 13.50 3.27 9.07
CA LEU A 110 13.93 4.22 8.05
C LEU A 110 15.16 3.67 7.32
N ARG A 111 15.13 3.70 6.01
CA ARG A 111 16.23 3.30 5.15
C ARG A 111 16.57 4.40 4.16
N ALA A 112 17.75 5.00 4.32
CA ALA A 112 18.33 5.88 3.32
C ALA A 112 19.01 5.06 2.22
N GLY A 113 18.93 5.53 0.97
CA GLY A 113 19.55 4.82 -0.14
C GLY A 113 19.43 5.56 -1.47
N PRO A 114 19.97 4.97 -2.56
CA PRO A 114 19.95 5.58 -3.89
C PRO A 114 18.54 5.80 -4.45
N SER A 115 17.54 5.18 -3.85
CA SER A 115 16.12 5.38 -4.21
C SER A 115 15.70 6.84 -4.09
N PHE A 116 16.27 7.60 -3.14
CA PHE A 116 16.01 9.03 -2.99
C PHE A 116 16.36 9.81 -4.26
N PHE A 117 17.57 9.65 -4.75
CA PHE A 117 18.05 10.36 -5.93
C PHE A 117 17.35 9.92 -7.21
N ARG A 118 17.06 8.64 -7.33
CA ARG A 118 16.29 8.07 -8.44
C ARG A 118 14.88 8.67 -8.50
N GLU A 119 14.19 8.76 -7.36
CA GLU A 119 12.87 9.34 -7.27
C GLU A 119 12.88 10.87 -7.45
N ALA A 120 13.91 11.56 -6.96
CA ALA A 120 14.07 12.99 -7.12
C ALA A 120 14.28 13.41 -8.60
N ARG A 121 14.94 12.57 -9.39
CA ARG A 121 15.19 12.79 -10.83
C ARG A 121 14.05 12.36 -11.72
N ARG A 122 13.07 11.63 -11.19
CA ARG A 122 11.93 11.14 -11.98
C ARG A 122 11.09 12.32 -12.50
N PRO A 123 10.74 12.34 -13.79
CA PRO A 123 9.83 13.34 -14.35
C PRO A 123 8.55 13.44 -13.52
N ARG A 124 8.08 14.66 -13.31
CA ARG A 124 6.84 14.90 -12.55
C ARG A 124 5.62 14.93 -13.45
N CYS A 125 5.84 15.32 -14.70
CA CYS A 125 4.82 15.41 -15.73
C CYS A 125 5.34 14.74 -17.00
N TRP A 126 4.45 14.18 -17.77
CA TRP A 126 4.72 13.55 -19.07
C TRP A 126 3.51 13.71 -20.00
N SER A 127 3.73 13.70 -21.29
CA SER A 127 2.67 13.72 -22.30
C SER A 127 2.04 12.33 -22.47
N ALA A 128 0.90 12.29 -23.15
CA ALA A 128 0.19 11.03 -23.39
C ALA A 128 0.97 10.03 -24.28
N ASP A 129 1.93 10.53 -25.06
CA ASP A 129 2.70 9.73 -26.01
C ASP A 129 4.11 9.39 -25.47
N GLU A 130 4.45 9.84 -24.27
CA GLU A 130 5.74 9.53 -23.63
C GLU A 130 5.66 8.21 -22.86
N ARG A 131 6.77 7.45 -22.96
CA ARG A 131 6.98 6.29 -22.10
C ARG A 131 7.17 6.75 -20.66
N THR A 132 6.47 6.10 -19.74
CA THR A 132 6.40 6.49 -18.35
C THR A 132 6.98 5.42 -17.43
N VAL A 133 7.05 5.74 -16.14
CA VAL A 133 7.43 4.78 -15.10
C VAL A 133 6.49 3.57 -15.04
N PHE A 134 5.26 3.68 -15.53
CA PHE A 134 4.31 2.56 -15.52
C PHE A 134 4.65 1.50 -16.57
N GLU A 135 5.27 1.88 -17.68
CA GLU A 135 5.81 0.94 -18.66
C GLU A 135 7.18 0.39 -18.26
N ASP A 136 7.98 1.20 -17.55
CA ASP A 136 9.32 0.78 -17.10
C ASP A 136 9.27 -0.20 -15.94
N ILE A 137 8.30 -0.05 -15.03
CA ILE A 137 8.16 -0.87 -13.84
C ILE A 137 6.78 -1.53 -13.84
N ARG A 138 6.68 -2.69 -14.49
CA ARG A 138 5.44 -3.47 -14.59
C ARG A 138 5.04 -4.15 -13.29
N SER A 139 6.01 -4.51 -12.48
CA SER A 139 5.81 -5.15 -11.18
C SER A 139 6.67 -4.49 -10.13
N LEU A 140 6.05 -4.19 -8.99
CA LEU A 140 6.76 -3.77 -7.79
C LEU A 140 7.04 -5.01 -6.96
N ASP A 141 8.28 -5.49 -7.02
CA ASP A 141 8.76 -6.66 -6.27
C ASP A 141 9.96 -6.26 -5.41
N PRO A 142 9.72 -5.56 -4.29
CA PRO A 142 10.81 -5.17 -3.40
C PRO A 142 11.36 -6.39 -2.67
N SER A 143 12.69 -6.43 -2.51
CA SER A 143 13.33 -7.51 -1.79
C SER A 143 12.88 -7.58 -0.33
N PRO A 144 12.61 -8.77 0.20
CA PRO A 144 12.24 -8.96 1.60
C PRO A 144 13.40 -8.67 2.55
N SER A 145 13.10 -8.21 3.76
CA SER A 145 14.08 -7.99 4.81
C SER A 145 14.47 -9.31 5.49
N ARG A 146 15.67 -9.79 5.24
CA ARG A 146 16.20 -10.98 5.93
C ARG A 146 16.23 -10.81 7.46
N GLN A 147 16.44 -9.60 7.95
CA GLN A 147 16.43 -9.29 9.39
C GLN A 147 15.03 -9.48 9.96
N PHE A 148 13.98 -8.96 9.28
CA PHE A 148 12.60 -9.12 9.74
C PHE A 148 12.16 -10.57 9.72
N LEU A 149 12.56 -11.34 8.71
CA LEU A 149 12.27 -12.78 8.63
C LEU A 149 12.89 -13.55 9.78
N ARG A 150 14.17 -13.31 10.08
CA ARG A 150 14.83 -13.94 11.23
C ARG A 150 14.17 -13.59 12.55
N ARG A 151 13.79 -12.32 12.75
CA ARG A 151 13.08 -11.88 13.96
C ARG A 151 11.70 -12.50 14.07
N ALA A 152 10.94 -12.55 12.96
CA ALA A 152 9.61 -13.16 12.93
C ALA A 152 9.69 -14.65 13.32
N LEU A 153 10.64 -15.38 12.74
CA LEU A 153 10.85 -16.80 13.04
C LEU A 153 11.26 -17.01 14.49
N ALA A 154 12.21 -16.23 15.00
CA ALA A 154 12.63 -16.30 16.40
C ALA A 154 11.48 -16.01 17.39
N ASN A 155 10.64 -15.01 17.09
CA ASN A 155 9.48 -14.68 17.90
C ASN A 155 8.44 -15.80 17.84
N ALA A 156 8.18 -16.36 16.66
CA ALA A 156 7.25 -17.47 16.48
C ALA A 156 7.73 -18.73 17.22
N THR A 157 9.02 -19.07 17.12
CA THR A 157 9.61 -20.22 17.85
C THR A 157 9.55 -20.06 19.36
N ARG A 158 9.73 -18.83 19.87
CA ARG A 158 9.61 -18.56 21.30
C ARG A 158 8.19 -18.73 21.79
N ALA A 159 7.19 -18.33 21.00
CA ALA A 159 5.79 -18.43 21.36
C ALA A 159 5.21 -19.84 21.14
N PHE A 160 5.65 -20.51 20.10
CA PHE A 160 5.18 -21.83 19.70
C PHE A 160 6.37 -22.74 19.35
N PRO A 161 6.72 -23.71 20.23
CA PRO A 161 7.81 -24.68 19.96
C PRO A 161 7.68 -25.43 18.63
N ALA A 162 6.45 -25.50 18.07
CA ALA A 162 6.17 -26.05 16.75
C ALA A 162 7.01 -25.41 15.63
N PHE A 163 7.51 -24.19 15.81
CA PHE A 163 8.40 -23.53 14.85
C PHE A 163 9.88 -23.91 14.94
N THR A 164 10.28 -24.75 15.88
CA THR A 164 11.70 -25.14 16.07
C THR A 164 12.32 -25.70 14.78
N ASN A 165 11.55 -26.48 14.03
CA ASN A 165 11.98 -27.09 12.77
C ASN A 165 11.45 -26.35 11.52
N ALA A 166 10.89 -25.16 11.70
CA ALA A 166 10.33 -24.38 10.60
C ALA A 166 11.42 -23.95 9.61
N ARG A 167 11.13 -24.08 8.33
CA ARG A 167 12.01 -23.67 7.22
C ARG A 167 11.31 -22.62 6.39
N THR A 168 12.00 -21.53 6.13
CA THR A 168 11.53 -20.53 5.14
C THR A 168 11.78 -21.10 3.75
N THR A 169 10.72 -21.39 3.02
CA THR A 169 10.78 -21.91 1.64
C THR A 169 10.65 -20.84 0.60
N HIS A 170 9.95 -19.76 0.93
CA HIS A 170 9.81 -18.59 0.06
C HIS A 170 9.68 -17.32 0.89
N ALA A 171 10.20 -16.21 0.37
CA ALA A 171 10.06 -14.90 1.00
C ALA A 171 9.88 -13.80 -0.05
N TRP A 172 9.05 -12.84 0.24
CA TRP A 172 8.81 -11.70 -0.65
C TRP A 172 8.58 -10.41 0.13
N GLY A 173 8.80 -9.30 -0.54
CA GLY A 173 8.39 -7.98 -0.08
C GLY A 173 7.06 -7.58 -0.71
N GLY A 174 6.35 -6.69 -0.06
CA GLY A 174 5.14 -6.08 -0.61
C GLY A 174 5.19 -4.58 -0.42
N MET A 175 4.93 -3.84 -1.50
CA MET A 175 4.79 -2.39 -1.41
C MET A 175 3.41 -2.05 -0.90
N ILE A 176 3.36 -1.26 0.17
CA ILE A 176 2.13 -0.83 0.83
C ILE A 176 2.02 0.68 0.67
N ASP A 177 0.90 1.16 0.17
CA ASP A 177 0.54 2.57 0.16
C ASP A 177 -0.02 2.98 1.53
N VAL A 178 0.38 4.15 2.02
CA VAL A 178 -0.09 4.65 3.30
C VAL A 178 -0.55 6.10 3.18
N THR A 179 -1.68 6.40 3.81
CA THR A 179 -2.19 7.75 4.03
C THR A 179 -1.81 8.25 5.44
N PRO A 180 -1.84 9.56 5.72
CA PRO A 180 -1.45 10.10 7.02
C PRO A 180 -2.19 9.49 8.21
N ASP A 181 -3.48 9.18 8.03
CA ASP A 181 -4.36 8.61 9.05
C ASP A 181 -4.60 7.10 8.92
N ALA A 182 -3.96 6.47 7.91
CA ALA A 182 -4.15 5.07 7.52
C ALA A 182 -5.59 4.71 7.11
N VAL A 183 -6.43 5.69 6.84
CA VAL A 183 -7.79 5.49 6.32
C VAL A 183 -7.78 5.61 4.79
N PRO A 184 -8.45 4.73 4.04
CA PRO A 184 -8.54 4.84 2.59
C PRO A 184 -9.23 6.14 2.14
N VAL A 185 -8.98 6.52 0.89
CA VAL A 185 -9.69 7.64 0.24
C VAL A 185 -10.59 7.08 -0.83
N VAL A 186 -11.88 7.45 -0.76
CA VAL A 186 -12.86 7.22 -1.82
C VAL A 186 -13.61 8.53 -2.01
N ASP A 187 -13.25 9.29 -3.05
CA ASP A 187 -13.82 10.62 -3.29
C ASP A 187 -13.56 11.08 -4.72
N GLN A 188 -14.26 12.14 -5.14
CA GLN A 188 -13.88 12.88 -6.34
C GLN A 188 -12.55 13.61 -6.11
N ILE A 189 -11.73 13.66 -7.14
CA ILE A 189 -10.40 14.28 -7.03
C ILE A 189 -10.53 15.79 -7.24
N PRO A 190 -10.14 16.63 -6.25
CA PRO A 190 -10.16 18.07 -6.39
C PRO A 190 -9.35 18.54 -7.60
N GLY A 191 -9.91 19.46 -8.37
CA GLY A 191 -9.25 20.00 -9.57
C GLY A 191 -9.25 19.08 -10.80
N LEU A 192 -9.81 17.85 -10.70
CA LEU A 192 -9.86 16.90 -11.82
C LEU A 192 -11.29 16.34 -11.99
N PRO A 193 -12.28 17.13 -12.48
CA PRO A 193 -13.65 16.67 -12.62
C PRO A 193 -13.77 15.41 -13.48
N GLY A 194 -14.53 14.42 -12.98
CA GLY A 194 -14.69 13.12 -13.61
C GLY A 194 -13.66 12.07 -13.16
N ALA A 195 -12.65 12.44 -12.37
CA ALA A 195 -11.75 11.49 -11.75
C ALA A 195 -12.16 11.19 -10.30
N ILE A 196 -12.18 9.92 -9.94
CA ILE A 196 -12.50 9.41 -8.61
C ILE A 196 -11.29 8.61 -8.13
N ILE A 197 -10.90 8.81 -6.88
CA ILE A 197 -9.85 8.01 -6.26
C ILE A 197 -10.46 6.92 -5.38
N ALA A 198 -9.84 5.72 -5.40
CA ALA A 198 -10.07 4.62 -4.47
C ALA A 198 -8.71 4.04 -4.11
N SER A 199 -8.04 4.58 -3.09
CA SER A 199 -6.63 4.25 -2.79
C SER A 199 -6.31 4.53 -1.31
N GLY A 200 -5.07 4.26 -0.90
CA GLY A 200 -4.62 4.55 0.47
C GLY A 200 -5.04 3.49 1.49
N CYS A 201 -5.11 2.24 1.07
CA CYS A 201 -5.60 1.15 1.93
C CYS A 201 -4.69 0.80 3.11
N SER A 202 -3.48 1.32 3.17
CA SER A 202 -2.55 1.24 4.31
C SER A 202 -2.31 -0.19 4.85
N GLY A 203 -2.26 -1.17 3.93
CA GLY A 203 -2.08 -2.59 4.26
C GLY A 203 -3.37 -3.36 4.56
N HIS A 204 -4.53 -2.73 4.59
CA HIS A 204 -5.82 -3.35 4.91
C HIS A 204 -6.69 -3.65 3.67
N GLY A 205 -6.16 -3.38 2.46
CA GLY A 205 -6.92 -3.39 1.21
C GLY A 205 -7.63 -4.71 0.89
N PHE A 206 -7.04 -5.85 1.24
CA PHE A 206 -7.66 -7.14 0.96
C PHE A 206 -9.00 -7.31 1.72
N GLY A 207 -9.00 -7.03 3.02
CA GLY A 207 -10.22 -7.13 3.83
C GLY A 207 -11.25 -6.04 3.54
N LEU A 208 -10.78 -4.82 3.24
CA LEU A 208 -11.64 -3.68 2.95
C LEU A 208 -12.14 -3.62 1.51
N GLY A 209 -11.51 -4.35 0.58
CA GLY A 209 -11.75 -4.26 -0.86
C GLY A 209 -13.20 -4.32 -1.28
N PRO A 210 -14.01 -5.28 -0.82
CA PRO A 210 -15.43 -5.36 -1.19
C PRO A 210 -16.23 -4.13 -0.75
N GLY A 211 -16.02 -3.66 0.49
CA GLY A 211 -16.69 -2.46 1.02
C GLY A 211 -16.26 -1.18 0.30
N LEU A 212 -14.95 -1.01 0.05
CA LEU A 212 -14.42 0.12 -0.71
C LEU A 212 -14.89 0.10 -2.16
N GLY A 213 -14.93 -1.07 -2.79
CA GLY A 213 -15.44 -1.23 -4.14
C GLY A 213 -16.91 -0.81 -4.23
N ARG A 214 -17.74 -1.19 -3.24
CA ARG A 214 -19.14 -0.77 -3.16
C ARG A 214 -19.25 0.75 -2.96
N LEU A 215 -18.53 1.32 -2.01
CA LEU A 215 -18.54 2.78 -1.78
C LEU A 215 -18.06 3.54 -3.01
N THR A 216 -17.06 3.03 -3.71
CA THR A 216 -16.57 3.62 -4.98
C THR A 216 -17.64 3.57 -6.05
N ALA A 217 -18.34 2.45 -6.20
CA ALA A 217 -19.43 2.31 -7.16
C ALA A 217 -20.60 3.26 -6.85
N ASP A 218 -20.97 3.40 -5.58
CA ASP A 218 -22.00 4.34 -5.14
C ASP A 218 -21.58 5.79 -5.44
N THR A 219 -20.30 6.14 -5.25
CA THR A 219 -19.74 7.46 -5.59
C THR A 219 -19.77 7.71 -7.10
N VAL A 220 -19.37 6.75 -7.93
CA VAL A 220 -19.39 6.83 -9.40
C VAL A 220 -20.81 7.03 -9.92
N LEU A 221 -21.75 6.30 -9.35
CA LEU A 221 -23.15 6.28 -9.81
C LEU A 221 -24.04 7.35 -9.14
N ALA A 222 -23.45 8.19 -8.28
CA ALA A 222 -24.18 9.18 -7.48
C ALA A 222 -25.35 8.55 -6.68
N ARG A 223 -25.14 7.35 -6.14
CA ARG A 223 -26.12 6.65 -5.31
C ARG A 223 -25.92 6.95 -3.83
N PRO A 224 -26.94 6.76 -2.99
CA PRO A 224 -26.74 6.81 -1.54
C PRO A 224 -25.63 5.80 -1.13
N PRO A 225 -24.61 6.27 -0.39
CA PRO A 225 -23.49 5.41 -0.01
C PRO A 225 -23.91 4.38 1.04
N VAL A 226 -23.33 3.17 0.94
CA VAL A 226 -23.59 2.06 1.87
C VAL A 226 -23.10 2.32 3.30
N VAL A 227 -22.15 3.23 3.47
CA VAL A 227 -21.61 3.70 4.75
C VAL A 227 -21.45 5.22 4.72
N ASP A 228 -21.26 5.84 5.88
CA ASP A 228 -20.92 7.26 5.95
C ASP A 228 -19.64 7.56 5.16
N PRO A 229 -19.66 8.35 4.09
CA PRO A 229 -18.49 8.60 3.25
C PRO A 229 -17.53 9.63 3.85
N ARG A 230 -17.93 10.40 4.87
CA ARG A 230 -17.13 11.50 5.43
C ARG A 230 -15.74 11.11 5.86
N PRO A 231 -15.48 9.94 6.53
CA PRO A 231 -14.14 9.51 6.89
C PRO A 231 -13.24 9.21 5.69
N PHE A 232 -13.81 8.94 4.52
CA PHE A 232 -13.08 8.56 3.30
C PHE A 232 -12.86 9.73 2.34
N ARG A 233 -13.35 10.93 2.65
CA ARG A 233 -13.24 12.11 1.79
C ARG A 233 -11.81 12.64 1.69
N TRP A 234 -11.51 13.20 0.54
CA TRP A 234 -10.23 13.88 0.27
C TRP A 234 -10.00 15.07 1.18
N SER A 235 -11.05 15.86 1.41
CA SER A 235 -11.01 17.13 2.17
C SER A 235 -10.47 17.00 3.61
N ARG A 236 -10.38 15.79 4.16
CA ARG A 236 -9.77 15.57 5.48
C ARG A 236 -8.27 15.88 5.53
N PHE A 237 -7.61 15.99 4.36
CA PHE A 237 -6.21 16.36 4.25
C PHE A 237 -5.97 17.86 4.07
N ASP A 238 -7.00 18.66 3.92
CA ASP A 238 -6.92 20.11 3.71
C ASP A 238 -6.67 20.93 5.00
N ARG A 239 -6.23 20.23 6.07
CA ARG A 239 -5.98 20.82 7.39
C ARG A 239 -4.50 21.19 7.62
#